data_a251dc93a5788daafc65088d577c868f
#
_entry.id   a251dc93a5788daafc65088d577c868f
#
_cell.length_a   1.000
_cell.length_b   1.000
_cell.length_c   1.000
_cell.angle_alpha   90.00
_cell.angle_beta   90.00
_cell.angle_gamma   90.00
#
_symmetry.space_group_name_H-M   'P 1'
#
loop_
_entity.id
_entity.type
_entity.pdbx_description
1 polymer ?
#
loop_
_entity_poly.entity_id
_entity_poly.type
_entity_poly.pdbx_seq_one_letter_code
_entity_poly.pdbx_strand_id
1 'polypeptide(L)'
;MEMENVLIVDDEVDICYFLKRNLDRKEYTTCFVNSLKEAQKLIDEDRPLVLLLDNHLPDGLGLDFAEKVKRDYPEVKIVMITAHDTPKDRISANRNGIDYFISKPFMMKEVFRALDVVINRA
;
A
#
# COMPACT_ATOMS: atom_id res chain seq x y z
N MET A 1 21.85 4.32 -9.13
CA MET A 1 20.40 4.26 -9.32
C MET A 1 19.72 4.13 -7.98
N GLU A 2 18.81 5.02 -7.66
CA GLU A 2 18.10 4.98 -6.40
C GLU A 2 16.99 3.94 -6.45
N MET A 3 16.89 3.14 -5.40
CA MET A 3 15.77 2.22 -5.24
C MET A 3 14.61 2.94 -4.57
N GLU A 4 13.40 2.63 -4.98
CA GLU A 4 12.21 3.27 -4.45
C GLU A 4 11.69 2.49 -3.24
N ASN A 5 11.29 3.22 -2.22
CA ASN A 5 10.82 2.64 -0.96
C ASN A 5 9.34 2.31 -1.03
N VAL A 6 9.01 1.05 -0.79
CA VAL A 6 7.64 0.56 -0.73
C VAL A 6 7.41 -0.11 0.62
N LEU A 7 6.41 0.36 1.34
CA LEU A 7 5.99 -0.25 2.60
C LEU A 7 4.74 -1.07 2.35
N ILE A 8 4.80 -2.36 2.72
CA ILE A 8 3.69 -3.30 2.58
C ILE A 8 3.04 -3.47 3.95
N VAL A 9 1.73 -3.28 4.03
CA VAL A 9 0.97 -3.42 5.27
C VAL A 9 -0.17 -4.40 5.04
N ASP A 10 -0.01 -5.63 5.52
CA ASP A 10 -0.98 -6.71 5.34
C ASP A 10 -0.76 -7.74 6.44
N ASP A 11 -1.83 -8.25 7.05
CA ASP A 11 -1.70 -9.25 8.10
C ASP A 11 -1.48 -10.65 7.54
N GLU A 12 -1.66 -10.86 6.25
CA GLU A 12 -1.37 -12.13 5.59
C GLU A 12 0.11 -12.20 5.22
N VAL A 13 0.88 -12.91 6.02
CA VAL A 13 2.34 -12.97 5.90
C VAL A 13 2.79 -13.50 4.53
N ASP A 14 2.06 -14.48 3.99
CA ASP A 14 2.37 -15.06 2.67
C ASP A 14 2.29 -14.00 1.56
N ILE A 15 1.29 -13.13 1.62
CA ILE A 15 1.13 -12.03 0.67
C ILE A 15 2.29 -11.05 0.81
N CYS A 16 2.69 -10.74 2.03
CA CYS A 16 3.82 -9.85 2.27
C CYS A 16 5.10 -10.39 1.64
N TYR A 17 5.41 -11.67 1.83
CA TYR A 17 6.60 -12.28 1.23
C TYR A 17 6.52 -12.33 -0.28
N PHE A 18 5.35 -12.65 -0.82
CA PHE A 18 5.14 -12.69 -2.27
C PHE A 18 5.41 -11.32 -2.89
N LEU A 19 4.82 -10.28 -2.33
CA LEU A 19 5.00 -8.91 -2.81
C LEU A 19 6.46 -8.48 -2.68
N LYS A 20 7.05 -8.69 -1.51
CA LYS A 20 8.45 -8.29 -1.27
C LYS A 20 9.40 -8.94 -2.25
N ARG A 21 9.30 -10.25 -2.43
CA ARG A 21 10.17 -10.99 -3.36
C ARG A 21 10.10 -10.42 -4.77
N ASN A 22 8.89 -10.20 -5.26
CA ASN A 22 8.70 -9.73 -6.63
C ASN A 22 9.13 -8.28 -6.81
N LEU A 23 8.89 -7.44 -5.83
CA LEU A 23 9.28 -6.02 -5.88
C LEU A 23 10.78 -5.85 -5.74
N ASP A 24 11.43 -6.63 -4.88
CA ASP A 24 12.89 -6.58 -4.72
C ASP A 24 13.60 -6.90 -6.03
N ARG A 25 13.04 -7.80 -6.84
CA ARG A 25 13.59 -8.15 -8.16
C ARG A 25 13.51 -7.00 -9.15
N LYS A 26 12.64 -6.04 -8.92
CA LYS A 26 12.47 -4.85 -9.77
C LYS A 26 13.16 -3.63 -9.19
N GLU A 27 14.09 -3.85 -8.28
CA GLU A 27 14.91 -2.80 -7.67
C GLU A 27 14.16 -1.82 -6.77
N TYR A 28 12.98 -2.21 -6.27
CA TYR A 28 12.34 -1.49 -5.19
C TYR A 28 12.99 -1.88 -3.87
N THR A 29 13.10 -0.92 -2.96
CA THR A 29 13.45 -1.22 -1.58
C THR A 29 12.17 -1.44 -0.81
N THR A 30 11.97 -2.63 -0.28
CA THR A 30 10.71 -3.00 0.36
C THR A 30 10.89 -3.46 1.79
N CYS A 31 9.88 -3.17 2.61
CA CYS A 31 9.72 -3.81 3.91
C CYS A 31 8.24 -4.02 4.14
N PHE A 32 7.90 -4.91 5.08
CA PHE A 32 6.50 -5.13 5.40
C PHE A 32 6.27 -5.19 6.89
N VAL A 33 5.06 -4.83 7.28
CA VAL A 33 4.56 -4.95 8.65
C VAL A 33 3.15 -5.53 8.60
N ASN A 34 2.68 -6.01 9.73
CA ASN A 34 1.41 -6.75 9.78
C ASN A 34 0.35 -6.03 10.61
N SER A 35 0.59 -4.80 11.01
CA SER A 35 -0.37 -4.01 11.78
C SER A 35 -0.25 -2.54 11.43
N LEU A 36 -1.31 -1.78 11.70
CA LEU A 36 -1.30 -0.33 11.48
C LEU A 36 -0.37 0.38 12.45
N LYS A 37 -0.26 -0.12 13.68
CA LYS A 37 0.63 0.46 14.68
C LYS A 37 2.09 0.41 14.22
N GLU A 38 2.51 -0.75 13.70
CA GLU A 38 3.86 -0.90 13.17
C GLU A 38 4.09 0.00 11.96
N ALA A 39 3.07 0.08 11.07
CA ALA A 39 3.13 0.93 9.89
C ALA A 39 3.30 2.39 10.27
N GLN A 40 2.53 2.87 11.25
CA GLN A 40 2.61 4.25 11.71
C GLN A 40 4.01 4.60 12.21
N LYS A 41 4.60 3.70 12.98
CA LYS A 41 5.95 3.90 13.50
C LYS A 41 6.97 4.07 12.38
N LEU A 42 6.93 3.20 11.39
CA LEU A 42 7.87 3.27 10.26
C LEU A 42 7.67 4.52 9.41
N ILE A 43 6.41 4.89 9.15
CA ILE A 43 6.10 6.06 8.34
C ILE A 43 6.56 7.33 9.05
N ASP A 44 6.39 7.40 10.36
CA ASP A 44 6.85 8.57 11.12
C ASP A 44 8.37 8.71 11.13
N GLU A 45 9.09 7.59 11.09
CA GLU A 45 10.55 7.60 11.06
C GLU A 45 11.11 7.92 9.69
N ASP A 46 10.51 7.32 8.63
CA ASP A 46 11.01 7.48 7.26
C ASP A 46 9.86 7.20 6.29
N ARG A 47 9.38 8.22 5.64
CA ARG A 47 8.21 8.12 4.75
C ARG A 47 8.52 7.28 3.52
N PRO A 48 7.70 6.27 3.22
CA PRO A 48 7.84 5.51 1.98
C PRO A 48 7.36 6.35 0.80
N LEU A 49 7.81 5.99 -0.39
CA LEU A 49 7.28 6.57 -1.62
C LEU A 49 5.85 6.06 -1.86
N VAL A 50 5.66 4.76 -1.64
CA VAL A 50 4.36 4.10 -1.85
C VAL A 50 4.03 3.20 -0.66
N LEU A 51 2.78 3.22 -0.27
CA LEU A 51 2.20 2.35 0.75
C LEU A 51 1.26 1.36 0.06
N LEU A 52 1.56 0.06 0.15
CA LEU A 52 0.66 -1.01 -0.29
C LEU A 52 -0.12 -1.47 0.94
N LEU A 53 -1.41 -1.23 0.97
CA LEU A 53 -2.20 -1.28 2.21
C LEU A 53 -3.44 -2.16 2.06
N ASP A 54 -3.56 -3.18 2.91
CA ASP A 54 -4.81 -3.93 3.03
C ASP A 54 -5.82 -3.12 3.85
N ASN A 55 -7.10 -3.35 3.64
CA ASN A 55 -8.12 -2.64 4.39
C ASN A 55 -8.41 -3.25 5.77
N HIS A 56 -8.31 -4.56 5.92
CA HIS A 56 -8.65 -5.22 7.18
C HIS A 56 -7.41 -5.71 7.90
N LEU A 57 -7.06 -5.01 8.98
CA LEU A 57 -5.89 -5.32 9.79
C LEU A 57 -6.33 -5.58 11.25
N PRO A 58 -5.50 -6.26 12.05
CA PRO A 58 -5.91 -6.62 13.42
C PRO A 58 -6.29 -5.41 14.27
N ASP A 59 -5.68 -4.27 14.02
CA ASP A 59 -5.85 -3.07 14.85
C ASP A 59 -6.58 -1.92 14.15
N GLY A 60 -7.28 -2.21 13.05
CA GLY A 60 -8.13 -1.19 12.44
C GLY A 60 -8.34 -1.34 10.94
N LEU A 61 -8.95 -0.34 10.35
CA LEU A 61 -9.23 -0.30 8.91
C LEU A 61 -8.18 0.51 8.17
N GLY A 62 -7.70 -0.07 7.06
CA GLY A 62 -6.73 0.61 6.20
C GLY A 62 -7.27 1.92 5.64
N LEU A 63 -8.57 2.00 5.32
CA LEU A 63 -9.17 3.24 4.81
C LEU A 63 -9.02 4.40 5.80
N ASP A 64 -9.25 4.15 7.07
CA ASP A 64 -9.10 5.18 8.10
C ASP A 64 -7.63 5.57 8.26
N PHE A 65 -6.74 4.59 8.21
CA PHE A 65 -5.31 4.84 8.28
C PHE A 65 -4.82 5.65 7.09
N ALA A 66 -5.32 5.32 5.89
CA ALA A 66 -4.97 6.06 4.67
C ALA A 66 -5.34 7.53 4.76
N GLU A 67 -6.53 7.84 5.28
CA GLU A 67 -6.97 9.21 5.47
C GLU A 67 -6.00 9.97 6.37
N LYS A 68 -5.59 9.36 7.46
CA LYS A 68 -4.63 9.95 8.41
C LYS A 68 -3.28 10.17 7.75
N VAL A 69 -2.77 9.18 7.02
CA VAL A 69 -1.48 9.29 6.32
C VAL A 69 -1.51 10.42 5.30
N LYS A 70 -2.58 10.51 4.52
CA LYS A 70 -2.71 11.58 3.52
C LYS A 70 -2.78 12.96 4.14
N ARG A 71 -3.41 13.07 5.30
CA ARG A 71 -3.47 14.34 6.02
C ARG A 71 -2.09 14.77 6.52
N ASP A 72 -1.34 13.82 7.12
CA ASP A 72 -0.05 14.13 7.73
C ASP A 72 1.11 14.10 6.74
N TYR A 73 1.03 13.23 5.73
CA TYR A 73 2.09 13.03 4.72
C TYR A 73 1.47 12.92 3.33
N PRO A 74 0.97 14.03 2.76
CA PRO A 74 0.23 13.98 1.49
C PRO A 74 1.04 13.48 0.30
N GLU A 75 2.37 13.49 0.38
CA GLU A 75 3.24 13.01 -0.70
C GLU A 75 3.30 11.47 -0.79
N VAL A 76 2.91 10.76 0.27
CA VAL A 76 2.92 9.29 0.25
C VAL A 76 1.80 8.78 -0.65
N LYS A 77 2.15 7.97 -1.65
CA LYS A 77 1.15 7.36 -2.53
C LYS A 77 0.60 6.11 -1.89
N ILE A 78 -0.70 5.88 -2.01
CA ILE A 78 -1.36 4.74 -1.37
C ILE A 78 -2.05 3.88 -2.40
N VAL A 79 -1.67 2.60 -2.45
CA VAL A 79 -2.32 1.57 -3.25
C VAL A 79 -3.03 0.63 -2.28
N MET A 80 -4.35 0.57 -2.35
CA MET A 80 -5.14 -0.35 -1.51
C MET A 80 -5.22 -1.70 -2.21
N ILE A 81 -4.88 -2.78 -1.49
CA ILE A 81 -4.99 -4.16 -2.00
C ILE A 81 -5.85 -4.94 -1.02
N THR A 82 -7.09 -5.26 -1.40
CA THR A 82 -8.00 -5.89 -0.46
C THR A 82 -8.97 -6.84 -1.15
N ALA A 83 -9.49 -7.82 -0.37
CA ALA A 83 -10.54 -8.72 -0.82
C ALA A 83 -11.92 -8.07 -0.81
N HIS A 84 -12.05 -6.91 -0.16
CA HIS A 84 -13.31 -6.19 -0.05
C HIS A 84 -13.42 -5.15 -1.15
N ASP A 85 -13.99 -5.57 -2.29
CA ASP A 85 -14.08 -4.74 -3.49
C ASP A 85 -15.55 -4.59 -3.91
N THR A 86 -16.29 -3.77 -3.19
CA THR A 86 -17.65 -3.39 -3.59
C THR A 86 -17.61 -1.97 -4.15
N PRO A 87 -18.64 -1.55 -4.92
CA PRO A 87 -18.72 -0.16 -5.38
C PRO A 87 -18.67 0.83 -4.21
N LYS A 88 -19.27 0.48 -3.08
CA LYS A 88 -19.21 1.31 -1.88
C LYS A 88 -17.79 1.46 -1.37
N ASP A 89 -17.03 0.37 -1.35
CA ASP A 89 -15.63 0.40 -0.90
C ASP A 89 -14.77 1.27 -1.80
N ARG A 90 -14.98 1.21 -3.10
CA ARG A 90 -14.24 2.05 -4.06
C ARG A 90 -14.57 3.53 -3.91
N ILE A 91 -15.82 3.86 -3.63
CA ILE A 91 -16.21 5.24 -3.36
C ILE A 91 -15.53 5.74 -2.10
N SER A 92 -15.53 4.92 -1.04
CA SER A 92 -14.88 5.26 0.21
C SER A 92 -13.36 5.42 0.01
N ALA A 93 -12.74 4.56 -0.80
CA ALA A 93 -11.33 4.65 -1.11
C ALA A 93 -10.98 5.99 -1.74
N ASN A 94 -11.75 6.45 -2.71
CA ASN A 94 -11.54 7.76 -3.33
C ASN A 94 -11.63 8.89 -2.31
N ARG A 95 -12.60 8.84 -1.42
CA ARG A 95 -12.79 9.86 -0.39
C ARG A 95 -11.65 9.90 0.61
N ASN A 96 -11.03 8.74 0.87
CA ASN A 96 -9.94 8.63 1.84
C ASN A 96 -8.56 8.86 1.24
N GLY A 97 -8.49 9.24 -0.04
CA GLY A 97 -7.22 9.60 -0.68
C GLY A 97 -6.43 8.42 -1.21
N ILE A 98 -7.08 7.30 -1.46
CA ILE A 98 -6.44 6.15 -2.09
C ILE A 98 -6.11 6.48 -3.55
N ASP A 99 -4.86 6.29 -3.95
CA ASP A 99 -4.40 6.62 -5.30
C ASP A 99 -4.67 5.53 -6.32
N TYR A 100 -4.75 4.27 -5.88
CA TYR A 100 -5.04 3.13 -6.75
C TYR A 100 -5.64 2.00 -5.93
N PHE A 101 -6.56 1.24 -6.53
CA PHE A 101 -7.27 0.16 -5.83
C PHE A 101 -7.09 -1.16 -6.58
N ILE A 102 -6.65 -2.19 -5.88
CA ILE A 102 -6.48 -3.55 -6.43
C ILE A 102 -7.31 -4.53 -5.61
N SER A 103 -8.06 -5.39 -6.29
CA SER A 103 -8.86 -6.44 -5.65
C SER A 103 -8.04 -7.71 -5.50
N LYS A 104 -8.19 -8.39 -4.38
CA LYS A 104 -7.66 -9.75 -4.21
C LYS A 104 -8.65 -10.76 -4.79
N PRO A 105 -8.19 -11.83 -5.43
CA PRO A 105 -6.80 -12.15 -5.73
C PRO A 105 -6.24 -11.28 -6.86
N PHE A 106 -4.94 -11.02 -6.82
CA PHE A 106 -4.30 -10.15 -7.81
C PHE A 106 -3.11 -10.87 -8.47
N MET A 107 -2.69 -10.34 -9.60
CA MET A 107 -1.46 -10.76 -10.27
C MET A 107 -0.41 -9.65 -10.14
N MET A 108 0.88 -10.02 -10.11
CA MET A 108 1.94 -9.03 -9.95
C MET A 108 1.93 -7.94 -11.03
N LYS A 109 1.50 -8.26 -12.23
CA LYS A 109 1.41 -7.23 -13.29
C LYS A 109 0.47 -6.09 -12.90
N GLU A 110 -0.56 -6.37 -12.10
CA GLU A 110 -1.47 -5.33 -11.62
C GLU A 110 -0.79 -4.43 -10.60
N VAL A 111 0.03 -5.03 -9.73
CA VAL A 111 0.80 -4.28 -8.74
C VAL A 111 1.83 -3.38 -9.43
N PHE A 112 2.56 -3.93 -10.41
CA PHE A 112 3.54 -3.13 -11.15
C PHE A 112 2.87 -1.99 -11.91
N ARG A 113 1.70 -2.22 -12.50
CA ARG A 113 0.94 -1.18 -13.17
C ARG A 113 0.53 -0.08 -12.19
N ALA A 114 0.03 -0.48 -11.02
CA ALA A 114 -0.38 0.47 -9.99
C ALA A 114 0.80 1.35 -9.56
N LEU A 115 1.97 0.73 -9.33
CA LEU A 115 3.16 1.47 -8.95
C LEU A 115 3.57 2.46 -10.04
N ASP A 116 3.57 2.03 -11.30
CA ASP A 116 3.91 2.91 -12.42
C ASP A 116 2.96 4.12 -12.48
N VAL A 117 1.67 3.89 -12.27
CA VAL A 117 0.67 4.95 -12.31
C VAL A 117 0.88 5.94 -11.15
N VAL A 118 1.02 5.45 -9.92
CA VAL A 118 1.09 6.35 -8.76
C VAL A 118 2.43 7.05 -8.64
N ILE A 119 3.50 6.49 -9.22
CA ILE A 119 4.83 7.09 -9.23
C ILE A 119 5.01 7.99 -10.47
N ASN A 120 4.06 8.01 -11.39
CA ASN A 120 4.11 8.77 -12.65
C ASN A 120 5.27 8.37 -13.56
N ARG A 121 5.52 7.09 -13.67
CA ARG A 121 6.48 6.61 -14.64
C ARG A 121 5.84 6.49 -16.00
N ALA A 122 6.44 7.15 -16.95
CA ALA A 122 6.00 7.04 -18.35
C ALA A 122 6.42 5.72 -18.95
#